data_4cb60928c4157a98c97159f73b2037e7
#
_entry.id   4cb60928c4157a98c97159f73b2037e7
#
_cell.length_a   1.000
_cell.length_b   1.000
_cell.length_c   1.000
_cell.angle_alpha   90.00
_cell.angle_beta   90.00
_cell.angle_gamma   90.00
#
_symmetry.space_group_name_H-M   'P 1'
#
loop_
_entity.id
_entity.type
_entity.pdbx_description
1 polymer ?
#
loop_
_entity_poly.entity_id
_entity_poly.type
_entity_poly.pdbx_seq_one_letter_code
_entity_poly.pdbx_strand_id
1 'polypeptide(L)'
;MIIVIIGAQWGDEGKGKVVDLLADRFDIVSRYQGGHNAGHSVYVGEKAFVLRLLPSGIIHPDKTCVLGNGMVIDPKAFFEEVDQMESQGIVVTPDRLKVSSRAHLIMPYHRALDHTSEERLGNERIGTTLRGIGPAYEDKAGRRGIRVADALSPEVLRMRIERNLEEANRIIVLYGQPPLYADDIYNEIAPLVERLRPYVCETSHFIAEARKQKKKILLEGAQATLLDVDHGTYPYVTSSNPTAGGAAVGAGIPPHHISGVLGIVRTYATRVGEGPFPTEMVDAEEDMANLIRQRGNEYGSVTKRPRRCGWFDAVATRYAAELNGFDSVALTKLDVLDALDEIKVCVGYEIEGKRIDTFPAVSHDLRMIKPLYEMLPGWKTDTLGVTKFDDLPEKAKTYVAFLSSQIGVEIGLISTGPERDQTIILSDSVMESWF
;
A
#
# COMPACT_ATOMS: atom_id res chain seq x y z
N MET A 1 8.67 -9.89 18.53
CA MET A 1 8.62 -8.54 17.93
C MET A 1 7.64 -8.56 16.77
N ILE A 2 6.77 -7.58 16.66
CA ILE A 2 5.86 -7.40 15.53
C ILE A 2 5.98 -5.94 15.07
N ILE A 3 6.40 -5.71 13.84
CA ILE A 3 6.52 -4.37 13.25
C ILE A 3 5.52 -4.23 12.12
N VAL A 4 4.85 -3.06 12.04
CA VAL A 4 3.92 -2.72 10.95
C VAL A 4 4.57 -1.67 10.06
N ILE A 5 4.55 -1.91 8.75
CA ILE A 5 5.01 -0.95 7.74
C ILE A 5 3.81 -0.35 7.03
N ILE A 6 3.70 0.99 7.06
CA ILE A 6 2.56 1.74 6.55
C ILE A 6 3.03 2.88 5.65
N GLY A 7 2.39 3.05 4.49
CA GLY A 7 2.54 4.28 3.71
C GLY A 7 1.85 5.46 4.42
N ALA A 8 2.53 6.56 4.55
CA ALA A 8 2.00 7.74 5.25
C ALA A 8 1.27 8.74 4.34
N GLN A 9 1.43 8.63 3.02
CA GLN A 9 0.90 9.60 2.04
C GLN A 9 -0.25 8.96 1.23
N TRP A 10 -0.19 8.97 -0.10
CA TRP A 10 -1.23 8.43 -1.01
C TRP A 10 -0.78 7.16 -1.75
N GLY A 11 0.11 6.38 -1.17
CA GLY A 11 0.65 5.16 -1.77
C GLY A 11 1.92 5.39 -2.59
N ASP A 12 2.48 4.26 -3.02
CA ASP A 12 3.72 4.23 -3.83
C ASP A 12 4.97 4.85 -3.17
N GLU A 13 4.99 5.03 -1.83
CA GLU A 13 6.09 5.64 -1.08
C GLU A 13 7.41 4.83 -1.12
N GLY A 14 7.45 3.69 -1.80
CA GLY A 14 8.63 2.84 -1.83
C GLY A 14 8.64 1.77 -0.73
N LYS A 15 7.47 1.42 -0.19
CA LYS A 15 7.32 0.37 0.84
C LYS A 15 8.02 -0.94 0.50
N GLY A 16 7.93 -1.38 -0.77
CA GLY A 16 8.53 -2.65 -1.20
C GLY A 16 10.02 -2.76 -0.90
N LYS A 17 10.81 -1.69 -1.15
CA LYS A 17 12.23 -1.64 -0.81
C LYS A 17 12.47 -1.77 0.69
N VAL A 18 11.71 -1.04 1.50
CA VAL A 18 11.90 -1.03 2.96
C VAL A 18 11.45 -2.37 3.57
N VAL A 19 10.36 -2.97 3.07
CA VAL A 19 9.92 -4.31 3.49
C VAL A 19 10.97 -5.35 3.14
N ASP A 20 11.52 -5.30 1.92
CA ASP A 20 12.57 -6.21 1.47
C ASP A 20 13.83 -6.09 2.32
N LEU A 21 14.27 -4.86 2.63
CA LEU A 21 15.41 -4.60 3.50
C LEU A 21 15.22 -5.18 4.90
N LEU A 22 14.03 -4.98 5.49
CA LEU A 22 13.71 -5.47 6.83
C LEU A 22 13.43 -6.97 6.85
N ALA A 23 12.94 -7.56 5.76
CA ALA A 23 12.57 -8.97 5.70
C ALA A 23 13.70 -9.91 6.13
N ASP A 24 14.96 -9.54 5.89
CA ASP A 24 16.12 -10.33 6.34
C ASP A 24 16.12 -10.57 7.85
N ARG A 25 15.54 -9.68 8.63
CA ARG A 25 15.53 -9.71 10.12
C ARG A 25 14.27 -10.33 10.72
N PHE A 26 13.30 -10.68 9.87
CA PHE A 26 12.02 -11.22 10.29
C PHE A 26 11.82 -12.66 9.79
N ASP A 27 11.11 -13.48 10.57
CA ASP A 27 10.81 -14.87 10.21
C ASP A 27 9.57 -14.96 9.31
N ILE A 28 8.62 -14.02 9.51
CA ILE A 28 7.32 -14.02 8.85
C ILE A 28 7.05 -12.63 8.26
N VAL A 29 6.61 -12.57 7.01
CA VAL A 29 6.11 -11.36 6.37
C VAL A 29 4.63 -11.56 6.02
N SER A 30 3.75 -10.71 6.56
CA SER A 30 2.31 -10.86 6.39
C SER A 30 1.66 -9.64 5.78
N ARG A 31 0.91 -9.83 4.70
CA ARG A 31 -0.04 -8.84 4.18
C ARG A 31 -1.35 -8.94 4.96
N TYR A 32 -1.90 -7.81 5.37
CA TYR A 32 -3.07 -7.77 6.24
C TYR A 32 -4.32 -7.16 5.60
N GLN A 33 -4.21 -6.45 4.47
CA GLN A 33 -5.33 -5.81 3.78
C GLN A 33 -5.05 -5.62 2.28
N GLY A 34 -6.09 -5.17 1.55
CA GLY A 34 -6.03 -4.95 0.11
C GLY A 34 -6.15 -6.26 -0.66
N GLY A 35 -5.77 -6.21 -1.91
CA GLY A 35 -5.76 -7.35 -2.83
C GLY A 35 -4.65 -7.16 -3.86
N HIS A 36 -4.87 -7.62 -5.09
CA HIS A 36 -3.91 -7.48 -6.18
C HIS A 36 -3.90 -6.08 -6.85
N ASN A 37 -4.51 -5.07 -6.17
CA ASN A 37 -4.43 -3.66 -6.54
C ASN A 37 -3.15 -2.96 -6.05
N ALA A 38 -2.33 -3.62 -5.23
CA ALA A 38 -1.00 -3.13 -4.88
C ALA A 38 0.01 -3.42 -6.00
N GLY A 39 1.17 -2.75 -5.94
CA GLY A 39 2.30 -2.99 -6.83
C GLY A 39 3.59 -2.65 -6.11
N HIS A 40 4.20 -3.64 -5.43
CA HIS A 40 5.47 -3.48 -4.73
C HIS A 40 6.60 -3.94 -5.65
N SER A 41 7.43 -3.01 -6.09
CA SER A 41 8.63 -3.33 -6.86
C SER A 41 9.80 -3.52 -5.91
N VAL A 42 10.47 -4.66 -6.03
CA VAL A 42 11.66 -5.03 -5.27
C VAL A 42 12.77 -5.34 -6.25
N TYR A 43 13.95 -4.78 -6.02
CA TYR A 43 15.13 -4.97 -6.84
C TYR A 43 16.14 -5.84 -6.09
N VAL A 44 16.54 -6.96 -6.68
CA VAL A 44 17.56 -7.87 -6.14
C VAL A 44 18.62 -8.12 -7.21
N GLY A 45 19.75 -7.44 -7.11
CA GLY A 45 20.73 -7.37 -8.18
C GLY A 45 20.10 -6.80 -9.46
N GLU A 46 20.30 -7.45 -10.59
CA GLU A 46 19.74 -7.01 -11.88
C GLU A 46 18.27 -7.40 -12.09
N LYS A 47 17.66 -8.14 -11.16
CA LYS A 47 16.26 -8.61 -11.27
C LYS A 47 15.30 -7.64 -10.58
N ALA A 48 14.21 -7.33 -11.26
CA ALA A 48 13.08 -6.59 -10.70
C ALA A 48 11.87 -7.52 -10.51
N PHE A 49 11.36 -7.58 -9.30
CA PHE A 49 10.14 -8.31 -8.95
C PHE A 49 9.00 -7.33 -8.70
N VAL A 50 7.85 -7.58 -9.30
CA VAL A 50 6.64 -6.78 -9.07
C VAL A 50 5.61 -7.64 -8.38
N LEU A 51 5.42 -7.43 -7.08
CA LEU A 51 4.51 -8.18 -6.23
C LEU A 51 3.19 -7.40 -6.05
N ARG A 52 2.08 -8.11 -6.15
CA ARG A 52 0.73 -7.53 -6.05
C ARG A 52 -0.06 -8.10 -4.87
N LEU A 53 -0.16 -9.43 -4.79
CA LEU A 53 -0.80 -10.17 -3.70
C LEU A 53 0.22 -10.74 -2.73
N LEU A 54 1.28 -11.32 -3.26
CA LEU A 54 2.29 -11.99 -2.45
C LEU A 54 3.05 -10.98 -1.58
N PRO A 55 3.32 -11.30 -0.30
CA PRO A 55 4.19 -10.47 0.53
C PRO A 55 5.61 -10.39 -0.04
N SER A 56 6.27 -9.24 0.13
CA SER A 56 7.63 -9.02 -0.41
C SER A 56 8.66 -10.00 0.14
N GLY A 57 8.41 -10.56 1.32
CA GLY A 57 9.24 -11.62 1.92
C GLY A 57 9.34 -12.92 1.12
N ILE A 58 8.46 -13.17 0.12
CA ILE A 58 8.48 -14.39 -0.69
C ILE A 58 9.78 -14.56 -1.49
N ILE A 59 10.46 -13.45 -1.79
CA ILE A 59 11.74 -13.43 -2.51
C ILE A 59 12.85 -14.08 -1.67
N HIS A 60 12.76 -14.00 -0.34
CA HIS A 60 13.74 -14.57 0.58
C HIS A 60 13.42 -16.05 0.87
N PRO A 61 14.32 -17.00 0.60
CA PRO A 61 14.02 -18.43 0.61
C PRO A 61 13.68 -19.00 1.99
N ASP A 62 14.12 -18.33 3.05
CA ASP A 62 13.97 -18.75 4.45
C ASP A 62 12.76 -18.14 5.17
N LYS A 63 11.99 -17.27 4.49
CA LYS A 63 10.85 -16.59 5.10
C LYS A 63 9.54 -17.31 4.85
N THR A 64 8.63 -17.21 5.83
CA THR A 64 7.23 -17.59 5.66
C THR A 64 6.38 -16.37 5.36
N CYS A 65 5.58 -16.45 4.32
CA CYS A 65 4.67 -15.39 3.89
C CYS A 65 3.23 -15.71 4.25
N VAL A 66 2.46 -14.70 4.66
CA VAL A 66 1.08 -14.88 5.08
C VAL A 66 0.17 -13.88 4.38
N LEU A 67 -0.91 -14.35 3.77
CA LEU A 67 -2.03 -13.55 3.33
C LEU A 67 -3.10 -13.59 4.42
N GLY A 68 -3.23 -12.49 5.17
CA GLY A 68 -4.09 -12.36 6.35
C GLY A 68 -5.58 -12.34 6.03
N ASN A 69 -6.39 -12.44 7.08
CA ASN A 69 -7.86 -12.47 6.97
C ASN A 69 -8.48 -11.17 6.46
N GLY A 70 -7.75 -10.06 6.54
CA GLY A 70 -8.23 -8.77 6.04
C GLY A 70 -8.13 -8.62 4.51
N MET A 71 -7.40 -9.49 3.83
CA MET A 71 -7.23 -9.44 2.38
C MET A 71 -8.45 -9.93 1.60
N VAL A 72 -8.56 -9.44 0.35
CA VAL A 72 -9.43 -10.00 -0.68
C VAL A 72 -8.56 -10.61 -1.78
N ILE A 73 -8.84 -11.85 -2.16
CA ILE A 73 -7.96 -12.68 -2.99
C ILE A 73 -8.69 -13.08 -4.27
N ASP A 74 -8.16 -12.66 -5.41
CA ASP A 74 -8.56 -13.22 -6.70
C ASP A 74 -7.75 -14.49 -6.93
N PRO A 75 -8.37 -15.69 -6.99
CA PRO A 75 -7.65 -16.95 -7.13
C PRO A 75 -6.85 -17.04 -8.43
N LYS A 76 -7.34 -16.42 -9.50
CA LYS A 76 -6.66 -16.39 -10.79
C LYS A 76 -5.41 -15.52 -10.72
N ALA A 77 -5.55 -14.29 -10.25
CA ALA A 77 -4.42 -13.37 -10.07
C ALA A 77 -3.37 -13.92 -9.08
N PHE A 78 -3.81 -14.66 -8.05
CA PHE A 78 -2.93 -15.34 -7.10
C PHE A 78 -2.01 -16.34 -7.80
N PHE A 79 -2.58 -17.22 -8.62
CA PHE A 79 -1.77 -18.23 -9.30
C PHE A 79 -0.98 -17.68 -10.48
N GLU A 80 -1.47 -16.66 -11.16
CA GLU A 80 -0.67 -15.94 -12.16
C GLU A 80 0.61 -15.36 -11.53
N GLU A 81 0.51 -14.81 -10.31
CA GLU A 81 1.65 -14.27 -9.61
C GLU A 81 2.57 -15.37 -9.04
N VAL A 82 2.02 -16.46 -8.50
CA VAL A 82 2.80 -17.63 -8.06
C VAL A 82 3.59 -18.21 -9.24
N ASP A 83 2.93 -18.49 -10.35
CA ASP A 83 3.55 -19.07 -11.55
C ASP A 83 4.64 -18.11 -12.12
N GLN A 84 4.39 -16.80 -12.06
CA GLN A 84 5.39 -15.79 -12.44
C GLN A 84 6.62 -15.83 -11.52
N MET A 85 6.44 -15.93 -10.21
CA MET A 85 7.56 -16.01 -9.25
C MET A 85 8.37 -17.29 -9.46
N GLU A 86 7.69 -18.44 -9.65
CA GLU A 86 8.33 -19.71 -9.92
C GLU A 86 9.15 -19.68 -11.23
N SER A 87 8.63 -19.05 -12.28
CA SER A 87 9.35 -18.86 -13.55
C SER A 87 10.63 -18.02 -13.39
N GLN A 88 10.70 -17.18 -12.37
CA GLN A 88 11.88 -16.36 -12.03
C GLN A 88 12.82 -17.07 -11.04
N GLY A 89 12.52 -18.32 -10.65
CA GLY A 89 13.33 -19.13 -9.76
C GLY A 89 13.01 -18.98 -8.27
N ILE A 90 11.90 -18.32 -7.92
CA ILE A 90 11.44 -18.22 -6.53
C ILE A 90 10.56 -19.44 -6.21
N VAL A 91 10.94 -20.21 -5.20
CA VAL A 91 10.17 -21.38 -4.77
C VAL A 91 8.95 -20.93 -3.94
N VAL A 92 7.74 -21.23 -4.41
CA VAL A 92 6.48 -20.91 -3.70
C VAL A 92 5.76 -22.20 -3.31
N THR A 93 5.91 -22.59 -2.05
CA THR A 93 5.28 -23.82 -1.53
C THR A 93 4.29 -23.52 -0.41
N PRO A 94 3.36 -24.45 -0.11
CA PRO A 94 2.45 -24.32 1.03
C PRO A 94 3.15 -24.15 2.39
N ASP A 95 4.40 -24.56 2.53
CA ASP A 95 5.17 -24.33 3.76
C ASP A 95 5.64 -22.90 3.88
N ARG A 96 5.92 -22.24 2.76
CA ARG A 96 6.41 -20.87 2.69
C ARG A 96 5.32 -19.83 2.52
N LEU A 97 4.16 -20.19 1.97
CA LEU A 97 3.05 -19.27 1.75
C LEU A 97 1.79 -19.81 2.41
N LYS A 98 1.19 -19.01 3.28
CA LYS A 98 -0.05 -19.32 3.99
C LYS A 98 -1.15 -18.36 3.59
N VAL A 99 -2.33 -18.87 3.33
CA VAL A 99 -3.52 -18.10 2.97
C VAL A 99 -4.59 -18.29 4.04
N SER A 100 -5.12 -17.18 4.55
CA SER A 100 -6.15 -17.23 5.58
C SER A 100 -7.43 -17.88 5.06
N SER A 101 -7.92 -18.89 5.77
CA SER A 101 -9.23 -19.48 5.58
C SER A 101 -10.37 -18.45 5.69
N ARG A 102 -10.13 -17.34 6.41
CA ARG A 102 -11.09 -16.25 6.62
C ARG A 102 -11.00 -15.12 5.61
N ALA A 103 -9.99 -15.09 4.75
CA ALA A 103 -9.90 -14.12 3.65
C ALA A 103 -11.09 -14.30 2.69
N HIS A 104 -11.47 -13.22 2.00
CA HIS A 104 -12.57 -13.27 1.04
C HIS A 104 -12.05 -13.43 -0.38
N LEU A 105 -12.82 -14.10 -1.22
CA LEU A 105 -12.51 -14.25 -2.64
C LEU A 105 -13.08 -13.11 -3.46
N ILE A 106 -12.29 -12.65 -4.40
CA ILE A 106 -12.77 -11.78 -5.50
C ILE A 106 -13.30 -12.72 -6.58
N MET A 107 -14.58 -12.55 -6.91
CA MET A 107 -15.27 -13.34 -7.91
C MET A 107 -15.37 -12.57 -9.24
N PRO A 108 -15.57 -13.25 -10.38
CA PRO A 108 -15.73 -12.59 -11.68
C PRO A 108 -16.79 -11.48 -11.70
N TYR A 109 -17.90 -11.65 -10.98
CA TYR A 109 -18.95 -10.62 -10.89
C TYR A 109 -18.47 -9.37 -10.13
N HIS A 110 -17.51 -9.45 -9.21
CA HIS A 110 -16.95 -8.26 -8.57
C HIS A 110 -16.20 -7.39 -9.57
N ARG A 111 -15.46 -8.00 -10.51
CA ARG A 111 -14.77 -7.26 -11.58
C ARG A 111 -15.77 -6.58 -12.53
N ALA A 112 -16.86 -7.30 -12.88
CA ALA A 112 -17.93 -6.73 -13.70
C ALA A 112 -18.62 -5.55 -12.99
N LEU A 113 -18.91 -5.67 -11.70
CA LEU A 113 -19.52 -4.59 -10.90
C LEU A 113 -18.59 -3.36 -10.78
N ASP A 114 -17.29 -3.58 -10.57
CA ASP A 114 -16.28 -2.49 -10.49
C ASP A 114 -16.24 -1.71 -11.81
N HIS A 115 -16.17 -2.43 -12.94
CA HIS A 115 -16.21 -1.82 -14.28
C HIS A 115 -17.50 -1.04 -14.53
N THR A 116 -18.63 -1.66 -14.27
CA THR A 116 -19.95 -1.05 -14.44
C THR A 116 -20.10 0.22 -13.59
N SER A 117 -19.60 0.21 -12.35
CA SER A 117 -19.66 1.37 -11.46
C SER A 117 -18.81 2.53 -11.96
N GLU A 118 -17.58 2.28 -12.41
CA GLU A 118 -16.69 3.31 -12.94
C GLU A 118 -17.24 3.91 -14.26
N GLU A 119 -17.81 3.09 -15.14
CA GLU A 119 -18.46 3.58 -16.36
C GLU A 119 -19.65 4.50 -16.05
N ARG A 120 -20.48 4.11 -15.08
CA ARG A 120 -21.62 4.89 -14.63
C ARG A 120 -21.25 6.26 -14.08
N LEU A 121 -20.17 6.33 -13.31
CA LEU A 121 -19.71 7.56 -12.67
C LEU A 121 -19.10 8.55 -13.68
N GLY A 122 -18.66 8.10 -14.84
CA GLY A 122 -18.13 8.96 -15.90
C GLY A 122 -17.06 9.92 -15.40
N ASN A 123 -17.37 11.21 -15.35
CA ASN A 123 -16.42 12.24 -14.86
C ASN A 123 -16.26 12.25 -13.33
N GLU A 124 -17.16 11.61 -12.59
CA GLU A 124 -17.09 11.47 -11.12
C GLU A 124 -16.44 10.14 -10.69
N ARG A 125 -15.84 9.44 -11.63
CA ARG A 125 -15.18 8.16 -11.36
C ARG A 125 -14.12 8.30 -10.27
N ILE A 126 -13.97 7.24 -9.48
CA ILE A 126 -12.95 7.15 -8.44
C ILE A 126 -11.56 6.90 -9.05
N GLY A 127 -11.51 6.27 -10.21
CA GLY A 127 -10.28 5.85 -10.86
C GLY A 127 -9.75 4.55 -10.28
N THR A 128 -10.64 3.58 -10.08
CA THR A 128 -10.29 2.26 -9.53
C THR A 128 -9.35 1.49 -10.47
N THR A 129 -8.80 0.38 -9.97
CA THR A 129 -7.97 -0.52 -10.77
C THR A 129 -8.78 -1.52 -11.60
N LEU A 130 -10.11 -1.49 -11.54
CA LEU A 130 -11.04 -2.40 -12.20
C LEU A 130 -10.82 -3.89 -11.87
N ARG A 131 -10.36 -4.16 -10.65
CA ARG A 131 -10.00 -5.51 -10.17
C ARG A 131 -11.02 -6.11 -9.22
N GLY A 132 -12.14 -5.46 -9.02
CA GLY A 132 -13.22 -5.94 -8.14
C GLY A 132 -12.90 -5.83 -6.65
N ILE A 133 -11.92 -5.04 -6.26
CA ILE A 133 -11.51 -4.87 -4.86
C ILE A 133 -12.65 -4.24 -4.05
N GLY A 134 -13.19 -3.11 -4.50
CA GLY A 134 -14.29 -2.40 -3.85
C GLY A 134 -15.51 -3.29 -3.64
N PRO A 135 -16.09 -3.87 -4.72
CA PRO A 135 -17.24 -4.77 -4.60
C PRO A 135 -16.99 -6.00 -3.70
N ALA A 136 -15.76 -6.55 -3.67
CA ALA A 136 -15.45 -7.66 -2.76
C ALA A 136 -15.47 -7.23 -1.29
N TYR A 137 -14.97 -6.03 -0.96
CA TYR A 137 -15.07 -5.47 0.39
C TYR A 137 -16.50 -5.07 0.75
N GLU A 138 -17.29 -4.57 -0.21
CA GLU A 138 -18.72 -4.31 -0.02
C GLU A 138 -19.46 -5.59 0.35
N ASP A 139 -19.23 -6.69 -0.37
CA ASP A 139 -19.81 -7.99 -0.06
C ASP A 139 -19.35 -8.53 1.29
N LYS A 140 -18.09 -8.32 1.66
CA LYS A 140 -17.58 -8.66 2.99
C LYS A 140 -18.33 -7.91 4.08
N ALA A 141 -18.48 -6.59 3.97
CA ALA A 141 -19.20 -5.75 4.92
C ALA A 141 -20.71 -6.06 4.92
N GLY A 142 -21.29 -6.32 3.74
CA GLY A 142 -22.66 -6.76 3.53
C GLY A 142 -22.95 -8.20 3.97
N ARG A 143 -21.94 -8.95 4.40
CA ARG A 143 -22.03 -10.35 4.85
C ARG A 143 -22.52 -11.32 3.77
N ARG A 144 -22.25 -10.99 2.52
CA ARG A 144 -22.52 -11.80 1.32
C ARG A 144 -21.26 -12.49 0.79
N GLY A 145 -20.09 -11.94 1.12
CA GLY A 145 -18.80 -12.39 0.59
C GLY A 145 -18.53 -13.88 0.79
N ILE A 146 -17.81 -14.46 -0.15
CA ILE A 146 -17.39 -15.87 -0.12
C ILE A 146 -15.99 -15.92 0.52
N ARG A 147 -15.88 -16.59 1.66
CA ARG A 147 -14.58 -16.83 2.30
C ARG A 147 -13.84 -17.97 1.60
N VAL A 148 -12.52 -17.97 1.73
CA VAL A 148 -11.70 -19.09 1.27
C VAL A 148 -12.19 -20.42 1.88
N ALA A 149 -12.49 -20.46 3.18
CA ALA A 149 -13.03 -21.66 3.84
C ALA A 149 -14.36 -22.15 3.23
N ASP A 150 -15.27 -21.23 2.90
CA ASP A 150 -16.55 -21.57 2.26
C ASP A 150 -16.32 -22.20 0.88
N ALA A 151 -15.37 -21.67 0.13
CA ALA A 151 -15.06 -22.14 -1.22
C ALA A 151 -14.43 -23.55 -1.25
N LEU A 152 -13.81 -23.99 -0.16
CA LEU A 152 -13.25 -25.35 -0.07
C LEU A 152 -14.32 -26.46 -0.10
N SER A 153 -15.61 -26.14 0.09
CA SER A 153 -16.73 -27.03 -0.15
C SER A 153 -17.36 -26.70 -1.51
N PRO A 154 -17.30 -27.64 -2.49
CA PRO A 154 -17.88 -27.42 -3.82
C PRO A 154 -19.37 -27.04 -3.77
N GLU A 155 -20.13 -27.67 -2.90
CA GLU A 155 -21.56 -27.40 -2.72
C GLU A 155 -21.82 -25.99 -2.20
N VAL A 156 -21.06 -25.56 -1.17
CA VAL A 156 -21.17 -24.22 -0.58
C VAL A 156 -20.73 -23.17 -1.60
N LEU A 157 -19.64 -23.40 -2.30
CA LEU A 157 -19.15 -22.49 -3.34
C LEU A 157 -20.22 -22.24 -4.41
N ARG A 158 -20.81 -23.33 -4.96
CA ARG A 158 -21.86 -23.24 -6.00
C ARG A 158 -23.08 -22.45 -5.48
N MET A 159 -23.60 -22.83 -4.32
CA MET A 159 -24.75 -22.16 -3.71
C MET A 159 -24.49 -20.66 -3.49
N ARG A 160 -23.30 -20.29 -3.02
CA ARG A 160 -22.93 -18.90 -2.79
C ARG A 160 -22.80 -18.11 -4.09
N ILE A 161 -22.22 -18.71 -5.14
CA ILE A 161 -22.13 -18.09 -6.46
C ILE A 161 -23.53 -17.82 -7.00
N GLU A 162 -24.42 -18.80 -7.04
CA GLU A 162 -25.78 -18.66 -7.54
C GLU A 162 -26.54 -17.53 -6.84
N ARG A 163 -26.51 -17.53 -5.51
CA ARG A 163 -27.17 -16.51 -4.69
C ARG A 163 -26.66 -15.11 -4.95
N ASN A 164 -25.32 -14.91 -4.95
CA ASN A 164 -24.73 -13.58 -5.08
C ASN A 164 -24.85 -13.06 -6.51
N LEU A 165 -24.79 -13.97 -7.49
CA LEU A 165 -24.89 -13.62 -8.89
C LEU A 165 -26.26 -13.09 -9.27
N GLU A 166 -27.33 -13.55 -8.63
CA GLU A 166 -28.69 -13.04 -8.86
C GLU A 166 -28.75 -11.51 -8.61
N GLU A 167 -28.17 -11.04 -7.50
CA GLU A 167 -28.13 -9.60 -7.16
C GLU A 167 -27.14 -8.85 -8.09
N ALA A 168 -25.97 -9.40 -8.32
CA ALA A 168 -24.97 -8.79 -9.17
C ALA A 168 -25.47 -8.61 -10.62
N ASN A 169 -26.14 -9.61 -11.19
CA ASN A 169 -26.70 -9.53 -12.54
C ASN A 169 -27.80 -8.48 -12.68
N ARG A 170 -28.60 -8.22 -11.63
CA ARG A 170 -29.59 -7.13 -11.66
C ARG A 170 -28.92 -5.79 -11.95
N ILE A 171 -27.77 -5.54 -11.32
CA ILE A 171 -26.99 -4.31 -11.51
C ILE A 171 -26.30 -4.33 -12.87
N ILE A 172 -25.61 -5.41 -13.21
CA ILE A 172 -24.84 -5.56 -14.46
C ILE A 172 -25.75 -5.35 -15.67
N VAL A 173 -26.91 -6.00 -15.71
CA VAL A 173 -27.88 -5.89 -16.82
C VAL A 173 -28.56 -4.53 -16.85
N LEU A 174 -28.89 -3.93 -15.69
CA LEU A 174 -29.47 -2.59 -15.61
C LEU A 174 -28.58 -1.55 -16.32
N TYR A 175 -27.27 -1.73 -16.26
CA TYR A 175 -26.31 -0.84 -16.93
C TYR A 175 -25.84 -1.33 -18.29
N GLY A 176 -26.60 -2.24 -18.93
CA GLY A 176 -26.43 -2.61 -20.33
C GLY A 176 -25.31 -3.65 -20.58
N GLN A 177 -24.74 -4.22 -19.53
CA GLN A 177 -23.76 -5.30 -19.68
C GLN A 177 -24.46 -6.67 -19.73
N PRO A 178 -23.90 -7.69 -20.43
CA PRO A 178 -24.48 -9.02 -20.50
C PRO A 178 -24.44 -9.69 -19.11
N PRO A 179 -25.47 -10.51 -18.80
CA PRO A 179 -25.47 -11.28 -17.55
C PRO A 179 -24.35 -12.30 -17.52
N LEU A 180 -23.87 -12.60 -16.33
CA LEU A 180 -22.93 -13.69 -16.07
C LEU A 180 -23.70 -14.95 -15.69
N TYR A 181 -23.11 -16.12 -15.91
CA TYR A 181 -23.71 -17.42 -15.60
C TYR A 181 -22.97 -18.14 -14.48
N ALA A 182 -23.73 -18.76 -13.58
CA ALA A 182 -23.16 -19.40 -12.37
C ALA A 182 -22.25 -20.58 -12.72
N ASP A 183 -22.60 -21.35 -13.73
CA ASP A 183 -21.80 -22.48 -14.18
C ASP A 183 -20.45 -22.04 -14.75
N ASP A 184 -20.42 -20.95 -15.51
CA ASP A 184 -19.16 -20.41 -16.05
C ASP A 184 -18.23 -19.96 -14.94
N ILE A 185 -18.78 -19.21 -13.96
CA ILE A 185 -18.02 -18.75 -12.78
C ILE A 185 -17.52 -19.93 -11.96
N TYR A 186 -18.38 -20.93 -11.70
CA TYR A 186 -18.00 -22.11 -10.94
C TYR A 186 -16.90 -22.88 -11.63
N ASN A 187 -17.03 -23.13 -12.95
CA ASN A 187 -16.04 -23.84 -13.74
C ASN A 187 -14.69 -23.11 -13.84
N GLU A 188 -14.69 -21.77 -13.80
CA GLU A 188 -13.46 -20.96 -13.72
C GLU A 188 -12.81 -21.07 -12.33
N ILE A 189 -13.59 -20.96 -11.26
CA ILE A 189 -13.09 -20.75 -9.89
C ILE A 189 -12.79 -22.08 -9.17
N ALA A 190 -13.60 -23.12 -9.34
CA ALA A 190 -13.45 -24.37 -8.59
C ALA A 190 -12.07 -25.04 -8.76
N PRO A 191 -11.48 -25.15 -9.96
CA PRO A 191 -10.13 -25.70 -10.11
C PRO A 191 -9.05 -24.86 -9.42
N LEU A 192 -9.20 -23.53 -9.41
CA LEU A 192 -8.27 -22.62 -8.75
C LEU A 192 -8.37 -22.73 -7.23
N VAL A 193 -9.56 -22.92 -6.68
CA VAL A 193 -9.77 -23.16 -5.25
C VAL A 193 -9.16 -24.49 -4.81
N GLU A 194 -9.28 -25.56 -5.61
CA GLU A 194 -8.62 -26.83 -5.31
C GLU A 194 -7.09 -26.70 -5.32
N ARG A 195 -6.53 -25.94 -6.27
CA ARG A 195 -5.09 -25.62 -6.27
C ARG A 195 -4.69 -24.76 -5.06
N LEU A 196 -5.59 -23.91 -4.54
CA LEU A 196 -5.36 -23.04 -3.37
C LEU A 196 -5.39 -23.84 -2.05
N ARG A 197 -6.14 -24.95 -1.99
CA ARG A 197 -6.38 -25.76 -0.78
C ARG A 197 -5.12 -26.04 0.07
N PRO A 198 -3.97 -26.45 -0.50
CA PRO A 198 -2.77 -26.74 0.29
C PRO A 198 -2.19 -25.52 1.02
N TYR A 199 -2.45 -24.31 0.53
CA TYR A 199 -1.95 -23.06 1.12
C TYR A 199 -2.83 -22.55 2.28
N VAL A 200 -4.05 -23.09 2.43
CA VAL A 200 -5.07 -22.56 3.33
C VAL A 200 -4.85 -23.01 4.77
N CYS A 201 -4.86 -22.06 5.69
CA CYS A 201 -4.81 -22.35 7.13
C CYS A 201 -5.53 -21.26 7.95
N GLU A 202 -5.71 -21.49 9.24
CA GLU A 202 -6.12 -20.48 10.22
C GLU A 202 -4.92 -19.58 10.57
N THR A 203 -4.73 -18.52 9.79
CA THR A 203 -3.53 -17.66 9.89
C THR A 203 -3.41 -16.93 11.23
N SER A 204 -4.52 -16.56 11.88
CA SER A 204 -4.48 -15.96 13.21
C SER A 204 -3.93 -16.91 14.27
N HIS A 205 -4.29 -18.20 14.18
CA HIS A 205 -3.71 -19.23 15.05
C HIS A 205 -2.23 -19.48 14.71
N PHE A 206 -1.89 -19.58 13.41
CA PHE A 206 -0.51 -19.73 12.95
C PHE A 206 0.39 -18.60 13.49
N ILE A 207 -0.05 -17.34 13.38
CA ILE A 207 0.67 -16.16 13.88
C ILE A 207 0.77 -16.21 15.42
N ALA A 208 -0.29 -16.62 16.12
CA ALA A 208 -0.27 -16.75 17.58
C ALA A 208 0.75 -17.78 18.06
N GLU A 209 0.84 -18.93 17.40
CA GLU A 209 1.85 -19.95 17.72
C GLU A 209 3.28 -19.47 17.35
N ALA A 210 3.47 -18.80 16.24
CA ALA A 210 4.75 -18.20 15.87
C ALA A 210 5.24 -17.18 16.93
N ARG A 211 4.32 -16.38 17.48
CA ARG A 211 4.61 -15.45 18.58
C ARG A 211 5.06 -16.17 19.86
N LYS A 212 4.39 -17.26 20.25
CA LYS A 212 4.81 -18.08 21.41
C LYS A 212 6.23 -18.61 21.22
N GLN A 213 6.62 -18.91 19.99
CA GLN A 213 7.96 -19.31 19.59
C GLN A 213 8.94 -18.13 19.46
N LYS A 214 8.53 -16.90 19.85
CA LYS A 214 9.31 -15.65 19.77
C LYS A 214 9.76 -15.27 18.35
N LYS A 215 9.08 -15.76 17.31
CA LYS A 215 9.36 -15.37 15.94
C LYS A 215 9.06 -13.89 15.70
N LYS A 216 9.89 -13.26 14.89
CA LYS A 216 9.72 -11.87 14.47
C LYS A 216 8.76 -11.80 13.27
N ILE A 217 7.78 -10.92 13.33
CA ILE A 217 6.73 -10.79 12.32
C ILE A 217 6.71 -9.37 11.75
N LEU A 218 6.78 -9.26 10.44
CA LEU A 218 6.66 -8.01 9.71
C LEU A 218 5.28 -7.94 9.05
N LEU A 219 4.50 -6.90 9.35
CA LEU A 219 3.20 -6.65 8.73
C LEU A 219 3.39 -5.64 7.61
N GLU A 220 3.20 -6.09 6.40
CA GLU A 220 3.35 -5.31 5.17
C GLU A 220 2.02 -4.69 4.76
N GLY A 221 1.91 -3.36 4.87
CA GLY A 221 0.77 -2.59 4.39
C GLY A 221 0.80 -2.37 2.88
N ALA A 222 -0.36 -2.33 2.28
CA ALA A 222 -0.57 -1.86 0.90
C ALA A 222 -1.27 -0.50 0.92
N GLN A 223 -1.22 0.25 -0.20
CA GLN A 223 -1.73 1.61 -0.26
C GLN A 223 -1.09 2.52 0.80
N ALA A 224 -1.85 3.41 1.45
CA ALA A 224 -1.33 4.33 2.46
C ALA A 224 -2.45 4.94 3.31
N THR A 225 -2.08 5.64 4.37
CA THR A 225 -2.98 6.25 5.35
C THR A 225 -4.02 7.18 4.71
N LEU A 226 -3.60 8.03 3.76
CA LEU A 226 -4.52 8.97 3.12
C LEU A 226 -5.45 8.34 2.07
N LEU A 227 -5.31 7.03 1.86
CA LEU A 227 -6.22 6.19 1.09
C LEU A 227 -7.06 5.25 1.97
N ASP A 228 -6.99 5.35 3.30
CA ASP A 228 -7.81 4.55 4.22
C ASP A 228 -9.30 4.89 4.06
N VAL A 229 -10.18 3.89 4.10
CA VAL A 229 -11.61 4.08 3.88
C VAL A 229 -12.28 4.96 4.93
N ASP A 230 -11.76 4.97 6.16
CA ASP A 230 -12.31 5.75 7.27
C ASP A 230 -11.60 7.09 7.46
N HIS A 231 -10.30 7.15 7.18
CA HIS A 231 -9.43 8.27 7.52
C HIS A 231 -8.81 9.00 6.33
N GLY A 232 -8.97 8.46 5.13
CA GLY A 232 -8.38 9.03 3.91
C GLY A 232 -9.24 10.10 3.27
N THR A 233 -8.86 10.47 2.05
CA THR A 233 -9.52 11.50 1.22
C THR A 233 -10.79 10.96 0.56
N TYR A 234 -11.75 10.51 1.35
CA TYR A 234 -13.02 9.94 0.90
C TYR A 234 -13.77 10.88 -0.07
N PRO A 235 -14.39 10.39 -1.18
CA PRO A 235 -14.52 8.97 -1.59
C PRO A 235 -13.32 8.41 -2.38
N TYR A 236 -12.26 9.18 -2.60
CA TYR A 236 -11.08 8.80 -3.38
C TYR A 236 -10.08 8.01 -2.51
N VAL A 237 -10.49 6.82 -2.08
CA VAL A 237 -9.79 5.95 -1.14
C VAL A 237 -9.82 4.50 -1.61
N THR A 238 -9.05 3.62 -0.97
CA THR A 238 -9.22 2.17 -1.10
C THR A 238 -10.36 1.71 -0.19
N SER A 239 -10.99 0.59 -0.50
CA SER A 239 -12.07 0.01 0.33
C SER A 239 -11.56 -0.78 1.52
N SER A 240 -10.34 -0.55 1.96
CA SER A 240 -9.69 -1.25 3.06
C SER A 240 -9.04 -0.27 4.05
N ASN A 241 -8.57 -0.79 5.18
CA ASN A 241 -7.88 -0.01 6.21
C ASN A 241 -6.37 -0.29 6.19
N PRO A 242 -5.55 0.54 5.50
CA PRO A 242 -4.09 0.44 5.50
C PRO A 242 -3.43 0.83 6.82
N THR A 243 -4.16 1.45 7.74
CA THR A 243 -3.66 1.96 9.03
C THR A 243 -3.20 0.86 10.00
N ALA A 244 -2.49 1.24 11.07
CA ALA A 244 -2.01 0.33 12.11
C ALA A 244 -3.15 -0.43 12.80
N GLY A 245 -4.30 0.23 13.00
CA GLY A 245 -5.52 -0.42 13.50
C GLY A 245 -6.01 -1.53 12.56
N GLY A 246 -5.99 -1.26 11.24
CA GLY A 246 -6.31 -2.25 10.21
C GLY A 246 -5.35 -3.43 10.18
N ALA A 247 -4.07 -3.22 10.50
CA ALA A 247 -3.08 -4.29 10.57
C ALA A 247 -3.41 -5.31 11.68
N ALA A 248 -3.79 -4.84 12.85
CA ALA A 248 -4.19 -5.72 13.96
C ALA A 248 -5.38 -6.60 13.58
N VAL A 249 -6.43 -6.00 13.01
CA VAL A 249 -7.66 -6.71 12.58
C VAL A 249 -7.36 -7.66 11.42
N GLY A 250 -6.66 -7.16 10.40
CA GLY A 250 -6.44 -7.89 9.15
C GLY A 250 -5.46 -9.06 9.24
N ALA A 251 -4.53 -9.03 10.21
CA ALA A 251 -3.62 -10.14 10.51
C ALA A 251 -4.13 -11.03 11.65
N GLY A 252 -5.18 -10.61 12.37
CA GLY A 252 -5.71 -11.33 13.54
C GLY A 252 -4.76 -11.30 14.74
N ILE A 253 -4.14 -10.15 15.00
CA ILE A 253 -3.17 -9.94 16.07
C ILE A 253 -3.77 -8.99 17.13
N PRO A 254 -3.65 -9.29 18.44
CA PRO A 254 -4.04 -8.33 19.46
C PRO A 254 -3.23 -7.02 19.34
N PRO A 255 -3.86 -5.83 19.37
CA PRO A 255 -3.19 -4.55 19.11
C PRO A 255 -1.97 -4.29 20.01
N HIS A 256 -2.05 -4.68 21.31
CA HIS A 256 -0.97 -4.50 22.28
C HIS A 256 0.27 -5.39 22.04
N HIS A 257 0.24 -6.24 21.03
CA HIS A 257 1.39 -7.04 20.60
C HIS A 257 2.15 -6.44 19.43
N ILE A 258 1.64 -5.36 18.82
CA ILE A 258 2.40 -4.56 17.87
C ILE A 258 3.52 -3.86 18.65
N SER A 259 4.77 -4.15 18.29
CA SER A 259 5.97 -3.66 18.98
C SER A 259 6.45 -2.33 18.43
N GLY A 260 6.07 -2.00 17.18
CA GLY A 260 6.42 -0.75 16.55
C GLY A 260 5.72 -0.54 15.21
N VAL A 261 5.60 0.71 14.79
CA VAL A 261 4.97 1.13 13.54
C VAL A 261 5.93 2.02 12.77
N LEU A 262 6.30 1.61 11.56
CA LEU A 262 7.17 2.34 10.66
C LEU A 262 6.35 3.04 9.57
N GLY A 263 6.39 4.37 9.55
CA GLY A 263 5.82 5.18 8.49
C GLY A 263 6.77 5.28 7.29
N ILE A 264 6.29 5.01 6.08
CA ILE A 264 7.07 5.24 4.86
C ILE A 264 6.60 6.52 4.20
N VAL A 265 7.53 7.43 3.94
CA VAL A 265 7.28 8.79 3.43
C VAL A 265 8.25 9.08 2.29
N ARG A 266 7.78 9.69 1.21
CA ARG A 266 8.67 10.29 0.21
C ARG A 266 9.08 11.70 0.61
N THR A 267 10.20 12.16 0.10
CA THR A 267 10.65 13.56 0.25
C THR A 267 9.77 14.58 -0.50
N TYR A 268 8.84 14.12 -1.30
CA TYR A 268 7.78 14.86 -2.00
C TYR A 268 6.50 14.02 -1.95
N ALA A 269 5.41 14.48 -2.53
CA ALA A 269 4.18 13.70 -2.57
C ALA A 269 3.86 13.24 -4.00
N THR A 270 3.23 12.07 -4.12
CA THR A 270 2.62 11.62 -5.38
C THR A 270 1.25 11.04 -5.14
N ARG A 271 0.38 11.15 -6.15
CA ARG A 271 -0.94 10.54 -6.12
C ARG A 271 -1.27 9.86 -7.43
N VAL A 272 -1.86 8.68 -7.34
CA VAL A 272 -2.46 7.97 -8.48
C VAL A 272 -3.99 8.12 -8.39
N GLY A 273 -4.65 8.28 -9.54
CA GLY A 273 -6.11 8.44 -9.59
C GLY A 273 -6.59 9.86 -9.27
N GLU A 274 -7.89 9.96 -9.15
CA GLU A 274 -8.59 11.21 -8.92
C GLU A 274 -8.57 11.61 -7.44
N GLY A 275 -9.15 12.76 -7.13
CA GLY A 275 -9.31 13.27 -5.77
C GLY A 275 -8.38 14.41 -5.41
N PRO A 276 -8.60 15.03 -4.24
CA PRO A 276 -7.88 16.21 -3.81
C PRO A 276 -6.41 15.91 -3.54
N PHE A 277 -5.55 16.85 -3.93
CA PHE A 277 -4.11 16.80 -3.71
C PHE A 277 -3.61 18.22 -3.40
N PRO A 278 -3.63 18.64 -2.13
CA PRO A 278 -3.42 20.05 -1.76
C PRO A 278 -2.11 20.66 -2.24
N THR A 279 -1.05 19.87 -2.30
CA THR A 279 0.30 20.33 -2.67
C THR A 279 0.68 19.98 -4.11
N GLU A 280 -0.31 19.62 -4.95
CA GLU A 280 -0.04 19.25 -6.36
C GLU A 280 0.64 20.39 -7.12
N MET A 281 1.67 20.05 -7.88
CA MET A 281 2.37 20.95 -8.77
C MET A 281 1.61 21.04 -10.09
N VAL A 282 0.89 22.15 -10.27
CA VAL A 282 0.07 22.43 -11.46
C VAL A 282 0.47 23.78 -12.07
N ASP A 283 0.01 24.05 -13.27
CA ASP A 283 0.19 25.32 -13.99
C ASP A 283 1.65 25.78 -14.04
N ALA A 284 1.99 26.83 -13.30
CA ALA A 284 3.34 27.41 -13.27
C ALA A 284 4.44 26.46 -12.72
N GLU A 285 4.04 25.36 -12.05
CA GLU A 285 4.94 24.38 -11.46
C GLU A 285 5.00 23.05 -12.27
N GLU A 286 4.37 22.97 -13.45
CA GLU A 286 4.32 21.75 -14.25
C GLU A 286 5.71 21.27 -14.69
N ASP A 287 6.62 22.18 -15.01
CA ASP A 287 8.02 21.83 -15.33
C ASP A 287 8.72 21.18 -14.14
N MET A 288 8.45 21.64 -12.93
CA MET A 288 8.95 21.04 -11.69
C MET A 288 8.36 19.66 -11.48
N ALA A 289 7.05 19.51 -11.67
CA ALA A 289 6.37 18.21 -11.60
C ALA A 289 6.97 17.20 -12.61
N ASN A 290 7.27 17.67 -13.83
CA ASN A 290 7.89 16.86 -14.87
C ASN A 290 9.33 16.46 -14.50
N LEU A 291 10.13 17.37 -13.96
CA LEU A 291 11.47 17.09 -13.48
C LEU A 291 11.46 16.01 -12.38
N ILE A 292 10.61 16.17 -11.35
CA ILE A 292 10.45 15.19 -10.25
C ILE A 292 9.96 13.84 -10.80
N ARG A 293 9.00 13.87 -11.71
CA ARG A 293 8.44 12.66 -12.34
C ARG A 293 9.49 11.87 -13.09
N GLN A 294 10.34 12.56 -13.87
CA GLN A 294 11.42 11.93 -14.63
C GLN A 294 12.52 11.37 -13.71
N ARG A 295 13.03 12.18 -12.78
CA ARG A 295 14.06 11.75 -11.84
C ARG A 295 13.59 10.64 -10.90
N GLY A 296 12.37 10.77 -10.41
CA GLY A 296 11.76 9.80 -9.50
C GLY A 296 11.22 8.55 -10.19
N ASN A 297 11.21 8.50 -11.54
CA ASN A 297 10.52 7.47 -12.33
C ASN A 297 9.07 7.28 -11.87
N GLU A 298 8.34 8.42 -11.75
CA GLU A 298 6.98 8.44 -11.19
C GLU A 298 5.94 8.09 -12.25
N TYR A 299 5.94 6.82 -12.63
CA TYR A 299 4.99 6.19 -13.55
C TYR A 299 4.40 4.94 -12.91
N GLY A 300 3.15 4.65 -13.25
CA GLY A 300 2.50 3.43 -12.77
C GLY A 300 3.28 2.19 -13.20
N SER A 301 3.56 1.28 -12.27
CA SER A 301 4.36 0.08 -12.53
C SER A 301 3.77 -0.81 -13.63
N VAL A 302 2.43 -0.84 -13.74
CA VAL A 302 1.70 -1.65 -14.72
C VAL A 302 1.25 -0.82 -15.92
N THR A 303 0.56 0.30 -15.68
CA THR A 303 -0.09 1.11 -16.74
C THR A 303 0.86 2.11 -17.40
N LYS A 304 2.04 2.35 -16.83
CA LYS A 304 2.99 3.39 -17.25
C LYS A 304 2.38 4.81 -17.25
N ARG A 305 1.20 4.99 -16.68
CA ARG A 305 0.55 6.28 -16.55
C ARG A 305 1.38 7.20 -15.64
N PRO A 306 1.61 8.47 -16.01
CA PRO A 306 2.35 9.42 -15.17
C PRO A 306 1.57 9.65 -13.87
N ARG A 307 2.30 9.69 -12.75
CA ARG A 307 1.74 10.06 -11.45
C ARG A 307 1.64 11.57 -11.33
N ARG A 308 0.63 12.05 -10.64
CA ARG A 308 0.54 13.43 -10.16
C ARG A 308 1.63 13.63 -9.11
N CYS A 309 2.40 14.73 -9.21
CA CYS A 309 3.49 15.06 -8.28
C CYS A 309 3.14 16.33 -7.52
N GLY A 310 3.57 16.42 -6.28
CA GLY A 310 3.35 17.57 -5.41
C GLY A 310 4.48 17.74 -4.41
N TRP A 311 4.53 18.91 -3.77
CA TRP A 311 5.46 19.19 -2.70
C TRP A 311 5.16 18.35 -1.46
N PHE A 312 6.16 18.20 -0.59
CA PHE A 312 5.97 17.51 0.68
C PHE A 312 4.88 18.20 1.51
N ASP A 313 3.94 17.40 2.01
CA ASP A 313 2.83 17.87 2.84
C ASP A 313 3.03 17.42 4.29
N ALA A 314 3.56 18.32 5.10
CA ALA A 314 3.83 18.03 6.50
C ALA A 314 2.55 17.92 7.34
N VAL A 315 1.48 18.64 6.97
CA VAL A 315 0.19 18.57 7.68
C VAL A 315 -0.43 17.17 7.50
N ALA A 316 -0.50 16.71 6.25
CA ALA A 316 -1.02 15.38 5.93
C ALA A 316 -0.16 14.26 6.52
N THR A 317 1.18 14.41 6.49
CA THR A 317 2.11 13.41 7.02
C THR A 317 2.06 13.36 8.56
N ARG A 318 1.95 14.49 9.24
CA ARG A 318 1.75 14.57 10.70
C ARG A 318 0.44 13.90 11.12
N TYR A 319 -0.66 14.17 10.40
CA TYR A 319 -1.93 13.49 10.63
C TYR A 319 -1.77 11.95 10.49
N ALA A 320 -1.07 11.49 9.47
CA ALA A 320 -0.79 10.08 9.32
C ALA A 320 0.06 9.50 10.47
N ALA A 321 1.04 10.25 10.96
CA ALA A 321 1.88 9.86 12.08
C ALA A 321 1.09 9.74 13.38
N GLU A 322 0.25 10.73 13.69
CA GLU A 322 -0.62 10.72 14.87
C GLU A 322 -1.62 9.57 14.84
N LEU A 323 -2.29 9.36 13.70
CA LEU A 323 -3.29 8.31 13.53
C LEU A 323 -2.72 6.90 13.70
N ASN A 324 -1.52 6.66 13.18
CA ASN A 324 -0.90 5.34 13.21
C ASN A 324 0.02 5.13 14.42
N GLY A 325 0.39 6.20 15.13
CA GLY A 325 1.37 6.14 16.20
C GLY A 325 2.74 5.69 15.66
N PHE A 326 3.30 6.40 14.67
CA PHE A 326 4.61 6.05 14.13
C PHE A 326 5.70 6.18 15.19
N ASP A 327 6.46 5.11 15.39
CA ASP A 327 7.65 5.14 16.24
C ASP A 327 8.86 5.70 15.48
N SER A 328 8.92 5.47 14.17
CA SER A 328 9.96 6.00 13.30
C SER A 328 9.42 6.15 11.86
N VAL A 329 10.14 6.93 11.06
CA VAL A 329 9.84 7.17 9.64
C VAL A 329 11.00 6.73 8.77
N ALA A 330 10.70 6.04 7.68
CA ALA A 330 11.63 5.81 6.57
C ALA A 330 11.35 6.83 5.46
N LEU A 331 12.31 7.72 5.24
CA LEU A 331 12.26 8.75 4.21
C LEU A 331 12.85 8.21 2.90
N THR A 332 12.08 8.23 1.82
CA THR A 332 12.50 7.69 0.53
C THR A 332 12.66 8.76 -0.54
N LYS A 333 13.44 8.46 -1.58
CA LYS A 333 13.59 9.34 -2.76
C LYS A 333 14.32 10.66 -2.49
N LEU A 334 15.30 10.68 -1.59
CA LEU A 334 16.08 11.89 -1.31
C LEU A 334 16.82 12.38 -2.56
N ASP A 335 17.42 11.47 -3.30
CA ASP A 335 18.18 11.67 -4.55
C ASP A 335 17.39 12.38 -5.66
N VAL A 336 16.06 12.28 -5.62
CA VAL A 336 15.20 12.93 -6.64
C VAL A 336 15.27 14.45 -6.55
N LEU A 337 15.46 14.99 -5.34
CA LEU A 337 15.49 16.44 -5.10
C LEU A 337 16.87 17.09 -5.36
N ASP A 338 17.91 16.32 -5.69
CA ASP A 338 19.29 16.81 -5.87
C ASP A 338 19.44 17.96 -6.87
N ALA A 339 18.56 18.01 -7.87
CA ALA A 339 18.63 19.02 -8.93
C ALA A 339 17.97 20.37 -8.56
N LEU A 340 17.28 20.45 -7.41
CA LEU A 340 16.47 21.62 -7.07
C LEU A 340 17.31 22.74 -6.46
N ASP A 341 16.96 23.98 -6.78
CA ASP A 341 17.53 25.17 -6.14
C ASP A 341 16.85 25.47 -4.80
N GLU A 342 15.54 25.29 -4.79
CA GLU A 342 14.66 25.51 -3.64
C GLU A 342 13.66 24.37 -3.54
N ILE A 343 13.29 24.01 -2.31
CA ILE A 343 12.34 22.95 -2.00
C ILE A 343 11.25 23.54 -1.11
N LYS A 344 10.00 23.37 -1.54
CA LYS A 344 8.83 23.78 -0.74
C LYS A 344 8.36 22.65 0.16
N VAL A 345 8.02 23.00 1.40
CA VAL A 345 7.36 22.09 2.35
C VAL A 345 6.08 22.76 2.81
N CYS A 346 4.95 22.11 2.63
CA CYS A 346 3.68 22.59 3.14
C CYS A 346 3.61 22.37 4.66
N VAL A 347 3.57 23.45 5.42
CA VAL A 347 3.57 23.46 6.90
C VAL A 347 2.23 23.84 7.51
N GLY A 348 1.26 24.20 6.69
CA GLY A 348 -0.08 24.60 7.10
C GLY A 348 -0.98 24.76 5.89
N TYR A 349 -2.26 24.91 6.13
CA TYR A 349 -3.26 25.18 5.09
C TYR A 349 -3.98 26.51 5.37
N GLU A 350 -4.53 27.11 4.34
CA GLU A 350 -5.45 28.22 4.43
C GLU A 350 -6.76 27.86 3.73
N ILE A 351 -7.88 28.02 4.43
CA ILE A 351 -9.23 27.90 3.88
C ILE A 351 -9.98 29.18 4.27
N GLU A 352 -10.55 29.89 3.28
CA GLU A 352 -11.30 31.15 3.49
C GLU A 352 -10.54 32.20 4.32
N GLY A 353 -9.22 32.30 4.13
CA GLY A 353 -8.36 33.23 4.83
C GLY A 353 -8.01 32.83 6.28
N LYS A 354 -8.40 31.64 6.72
CA LYS A 354 -8.05 31.11 8.03
C LYS A 354 -7.00 30.03 7.93
N ARG A 355 -5.95 30.11 8.73
CA ARG A 355 -4.95 29.06 8.85
C ARG A 355 -5.52 27.85 9.56
N ILE A 356 -5.23 26.68 9.02
CA ILE A 356 -5.58 25.36 9.55
C ILE A 356 -4.31 24.52 9.59
N ASP A 357 -4.01 23.93 10.74
CA ASP A 357 -2.84 23.10 10.97
C ASP A 357 -3.20 21.60 11.11
N THR A 358 -4.48 21.27 10.87
CA THR A 358 -5.02 19.90 10.89
C THR A 358 -5.47 19.46 9.51
N PHE A 359 -5.39 18.17 9.23
CA PHE A 359 -5.85 17.62 7.96
C PHE A 359 -7.39 17.53 7.93
N PRO A 360 -8.07 18.21 6.99
CA PRO A 360 -9.53 18.23 6.94
C PRO A 360 -10.12 16.88 6.52
N ALA A 361 -11.24 16.49 7.13
CA ALA A 361 -11.97 15.29 6.79
C ALA A 361 -12.83 15.44 5.52
N VAL A 362 -13.18 16.67 5.14
CA VAL A 362 -14.12 16.94 4.03
C VAL A 362 -13.37 17.14 2.72
N SER A 363 -13.67 16.30 1.72
CA SER A 363 -13.02 16.40 0.39
C SER A 363 -13.24 17.75 -0.32
N HIS A 364 -14.37 18.43 -0.06
CA HIS A 364 -14.61 19.77 -0.58
C HIS A 364 -13.59 20.75 -0.02
N ASP A 365 -13.36 20.74 1.29
CA ASP A 365 -12.40 21.61 1.96
C ASP A 365 -10.98 21.37 1.43
N LEU A 366 -10.62 20.10 1.21
CA LEU A 366 -9.33 19.72 0.63
C LEU A 366 -9.09 20.28 -0.78
N ARG A 367 -10.16 20.51 -1.55
CA ARG A 367 -10.08 21.16 -2.88
C ARG A 367 -9.95 22.69 -2.79
N MET A 368 -10.37 23.28 -1.66
CA MET A 368 -10.34 24.72 -1.42
C MET A 368 -9.07 25.17 -0.70
N ILE A 369 -8.22 24.22 -0.29
CA ILE A 369 -6.97 24.49 0.43
C ILE A 369 -6.03 25.31 -0.45
N LYS A 370 -5.46 26.34 0.19
CA LYS A 370 -4.21 26.96 -0.25
C LYS A 370 -3.09 26.47 0.68
N PRO A 371 -2.12 25.72 0.17
CA PRO A 371 -1.00 25.29 0.99
C PRO A 371 -0.11 26.47 1.38
N LEU A 372 0.29 26.50 2.64
CA LEU A 372 1.25 27.47 3.19
C LEU A 372 2.63 26.81 3.23
N TYR A 373 3.56 27.36 2.45
CA TYR A 373 4.86 26.78 2.26
C TYR A 373 5.96 27.46 3.06
N GLU A 374 6.88 26.65 3.61
CA GLU A 374 8.23 27.08 3.93
C GLU A 374 9.18 26.70 2.79
N MET A 375 10.13 27.60 2.50
CA MET A 375 11.12 27.45 1.45
C MET A 375 12.45 27.02 2.05
N LEU A 376 12.98 25.89 1.62
CA LEU A 376 14.30 25.43 2.03
C LEU A 376 15.26 25.45 0.84
N PRO A 377 16.55 25.75 1.07
CA PRO A 377 17.54 25.74 -0.01
C PRO A 377 17.81 24.30 -0.45
N GLY A 378 17.77 24.08 -1.76
CA GLY A 378 18.22 22.81 -2.35
C GLY A 378 19.75 22.66 -2.24
N TRP A 379 20.23 21.43 -2.34
CA TRP A 379 21.66 21.12 -2.14
C TRP A 379 22.47 21.03 -3.43
N LYS A 380 21.85 20.80 -4.58
CA LYS A 380 22.55 20.75 -5.89
C LYS A 380 23.77 19.80 -5.92
N THR A 381 23.71 18.74 -5.16
CA THR A 381 24.76 17.75 -5.02
C THR A 381 24.15 16.37 -5.15
N ASP A 382 24.81 15.47 -5.87
CA ASP A 382 24.35 14.10 -6.06
C ASP A 382 24.38 13.35 -4.71
N THR A 383 23.24 12.85 -4.29
CA THR A 383 23.10 12.02 -3.09
C THR A 383 22.83 10.55 -3.41
N LEU A 384 22.73 10.20 -4.72
CA LEU A 384 22.49 8.83 -5.14
C LEU A 384 23.56 7.89 -4.60
N GLY A 385 23.15 6.85 -3.88
CA GLY A 385 24.04 5.84 -3.34
C GLY A 385 24.83 6.24 -2.09
N VAL A 386 24.58 7.40 -1.49
CA VAL A 386 25.16 7.77 -0.20
C VAL A 386 24.64 6.82 0.87
N THR A 387 25.54 6.22 1.68
CA THR A 387 25.22 5.20 2.69
C THR A 387 25.49 5.65 4.13
N LYS A 388 26.04 6.84 4.33
CA LYS A 388 26.30 7.42 5.65
C LYS A 388 25.66 8.79 5.75
N PHE A 389 25.04 9.09 6.88
CA PHE A 389 24.38 10.37 7.11
C PHE A 389 25.36 11.56 7.04
N ASP A 390 26.56 11.37 7.58
CA ASP A 390 27.60 12.41 7.61
C ASP A 390 28.05 12.82 6.21
N ASP A 391 27.96 11.92 5.23
CA ASP A 391 28.37 12.17 3.84
C ASP A 391 27.30 12.94 3.04
N LEU A 392 26.10 13.14 3.61
CA LEU A 392 25.06 13.97 2.98
C LEU A 392 25.46 15.46 3.02
N PRO A 393 25.10 16.25 1.98
CA PRO A 393 25.25 17.70 2.02
C PRO A 393 24.52 18.32 3.21
N GLU A 394 25.10 19.38 3.82
CA GLU A 394 24.52 20.03 5.00
C GLU A 394 23.06 20.50 4.79
N LYS A 395 22.74 21.00 3.59
CA LYS A 395 21.38 21.39 3.24
C LYS A 395 20.42 20.20 3.21
N ALA A 396 20.87 19.01 2.76
CA ALA A 396 20.07 17.80 2.79
C ALA A 396 19.83 17.31 4.22
N LYS A 397 20.84 17.38 5.09
CA LYS A 397 20.71 17.09 6.54
C LYS A 397 19.71 18.07 7.19
N THR A 398 19.80 19.36 6.87
CA THR A 398 18.86 20.39 7.34
C THR A 398 17.43 20.08 6.89
N TYR A 399 17.24 19.67 5.64
CA TYR A 399 15.95 19.26 5.10
C TYR A 399 15.37 18.06 5.86
N VAL A 400 16.17 17.01 6.07
CA VAL A 400 15.76 15.82 6.84
C VAL A 400 15.36 16.20 8.28
N ALA A 401 16.16 17.01 8.96
CA ALA A 401 15.87 17.46 10.31
C ALA A 401 14.59 18.32 10.36
N PHE A 402 14.39 19.18 9.35
CA PHE A 402 13.18 19.97 9.22
C PHE A 402 11.93 19.10 9.06
N LEU A 403 11.98 18.11 8.17
CA LEU A 403 10.86 17.18 7.98
C LEU A 403 10.53 16.42 9.28
N SER A 404 11.55 15.89 9.97
CA SER A 404 11.38 15.22 11.26
C SER A 404 10.67 16.13 12.27
N SER A 405 11.07 17.40 12.38
CA SER A 405 10.44 18.36 13.27
C SER A 405 9.00 18.68 12.91
N GLN A 406 8.67 18.74 11.61
CA GLN A 406 7.32 19.04 11.13
C GLN A 406 6.37 17.85 11.27
N ILE A 407 6.87 16.64 11.10
CA ILE A 407 6.10 15.40 11.28
C ILE A 407 5.90 15.11 12.77
N GLY A 408 6.85 15.48 13.62
CA GLY A 408 6.87 15.19 15.05
C GLY A 408 7.34 13.76 15.39
N VAL A 409 8.01 13.09 14.44
CA VAL A 409 8.54 11.72 14.58
C VAL A 409 9.95 11.68 14.01
N GLU A 410 10.82 10.87 14.62
CA GLU A 410 12.18 10.68 14.12
C GLU A 410 12.20 10.05 12.71
N ILE A 411 13.19 10.42 11.93
CA ILE A 411 13.52 9.72 10.68
C ILE A 411 14.64 8.74 11.00
N GLY A 412 14.35 7.45 10.97
CA GLY A 412 15.31 6.38 11.28
C GLY A 412 15.98 5.77 10.06
N LEU A 413 15.40 5.97 8.86
CA LEU A 413 15.95 5.47 7.60
C LEU A 413 15.81 6.51 6.50
N ILE A 414 16.86 6.64 5.67
CA ILE A 414 16.84 7.48 4.46
C ILE A 414 17.26 6.62 3.27
N SER A 415 16.40 6.56 2.25
CA SER A 415 16.72 5.93 0.97
C SER A 415 17.25 6.97 -0.01
N THR A 416 18.45 6.74 -0.51
CA THR A 416 19.20 7.58 -1.43
C THR A 416 19.25 7.02 -2.86
N GLY A 417 18.43 6.01 -3.16
CA GLY A 417 18.37 5.41 -4.49
C GLY A 417 17.47 4.16 -4.51
N PRO A 418 17.31 3.50 -5.67
CA PRO A 418 16.42 2.36 -5.82
C PRO A 418 16.95 1.05 -5.21
N GLU A 419 18.28 0.86 -5.16
CA GLU A 419 18.90 -0.38 -4.71
C GLU A 419 18.84 -0.52 -3.19
N ARG A 420 18.89 -1.77 -2.69
CA ARG A 420 18.80 -2.11 -1.27
C ARG A 420 19.91 -1.43 -0.44
N ASP A 421 21.13 -1.43 -0.93
CA ASP A 421 22.32 -0.87 -0.27
C ASP A 421 22.38 0.66 -0.31
N GLN A 422 21.61 1.31 -1.19
CA GLN A 422 21.48 2.77 -1.27
C GLN A 422 20.55 3.28 -0.16
N THR A 423 20.94 3.01 1.09
CA THR A 423 20.11 3.28 2.28
C THR A 423 20.99 3.64 3.46
N ILE A 424 20.59 4.69 4.19
CA ILE A 424 21.19 5.12 5.44
C ILE A 424 20.25 4.70 6.56
N ILE A 425 20.74 3.96 7.55
CA ILE A 425 20.07 3.72 8.82
C ILE A 425 20.70 4.65 9.84
N LEU A 426 19.88 5.49 10.49
CA LEU A 426 20.41 6.43 11.47
C LEU A 426 20.68 5.71 12.80
N SER A 427 21.88 5.88 13.28
CA SER A 427 22.29 5.41 14.63
C SER A 427 21.46 6.12 15.69
N ASP A 428 21.24 5.44 16.79
CA ASP A 428 20.43 5.88 17.93
C ASP A 428 18.91 6.05 17.62
N SER A 429 18.44 5.66 16.43
CA SER A 429 17.02 5.62 16.12
C SER A 429 16.34 4.37 16.68
N VAL A 430 15.04 4.45 16.98
CA VAL A 430 14.24 3.27 17.37
C VAL A 430 14.36 2.17 16.32
N MET A 431 14.43 2.56 15.04
CA MET A 431 14.53 1.63 13.93
C MET A 431 15.79 0.77 13.98
N GLU A 432 16.92 1.29 14.49
CA GLU A 432 18.16 0.51 14.65
C GLU A 432 17.93 -0.74 15.50
N SER A 433 17.04 -0.67 16.49
CA SER A 433 16.71 -1.81 17.36
C SER A 433 15.94 -2.94 16.63
N TRP A 434 15.43 -2.68 15.44
CA TRP A 434 14.69 -3.66 14.63
C TRP A 434 15.60 -4.44 13.68
N PHE A 435 16.83 -3.96 13.46
CA PHE A 435 17.90 -4.60 12.70
C PHE A 435 18.83 -5.41 13.62
#